data_2ae286fadb15afde159da4608e026087
#
_entry.id   2ae286fadb15afde159da4608e026087
#
_cell.length_a   1.000
_cell.length_b   1.000
_cell.length_c   1.000
_cell.angle_alpha   90.00
_cell.angle_beta   90.00
_cell.angle_gamma   90.00
#
_symmetry.space_group_name_H-M   'P 1'
#
loop_
_entity.id
_entity.type
_entity.pdbx_description
1 polymer ?
#
loop_
_entity_poly.entity_id
_entity_poly.type
_entity_poly.pdbx_seq_one_letter_code
_entity_poly.pdbx_strand_id
1 'polypeptide(L)'
;AHARIFGGVESYYTPFVRVEHGEIRKKDMREITLENNRGVQLIPQLIAPDVDKREQIIALFIEKGYKNVDINLGCPFPLLAKRHNGSGMLPHPEEVRELLTAAIKNHPDLQFSVKMRLGWENPEECLALLPLLNELPLTHIIMHPRLGKQQYKGEEDLKGFEAFYNECRHPLI
;
A
#
# COMPACT_ATOMS: atom_id res chain seq x y z
N ALA A 1 20.47 -5.55 7.49
CA ALA A 1 21.29 -6.65 6.97
C ALA A 1 21.37 -6.62 5.44
N HIS A 2 20.24 -6.67 4.71
CA HIS A 2 20.19 -6.74 3.24
C HIS A 2 21.01 -5.64 2.55
N ALA A 3 20.76 -4.37 2.87
CA ALA A 3 21.46 -3.22 2.29
C ALA A 3 22.98 -3.26 2.50
N ARG A 4 23.46 -3.86 3.62
CA ARG A 4 24.90 -3.97 3.91
C ARG A 4 25.60 -5.09 3.14
N ILE A 5 24.83 -6.08 2.68
CA ILE A 5 25.36 -7.27 2.00
C ILE A 5 25.29 -7.12 0.48
N PHE A 6 24.14 -6.69 -0.02
CA PHE A 6 23.86 -6.68 -1.46
C PHE A 6 23.97 -5.29 -2.09
N GLY A 7 23.61 -4.22 -1.37
CA GLY A 7 23.58 -2.87 -1.95
C GLY A 7 22.55 -2.72 -3.07
N GLY A 8 22.62 -1.61 -3.82
CA GLY A 8 21.86 -1.40 -5.06
C GLY A 8 20.34 -1.23 -4.90
N VAL A 9 19.83 -1.13 -3.67
CA VAL A 9 18.40 -0.90 -3.38
C VAL A 9 18.22 0.55 -2.94
N GLU A 10 17.41 1.29 -3.67
CA GLU A 10 17.16 2.71 -3.39
C GLU A 10 16.25 2.88 -2.17
N SER A 11 15.17 2.09 -2.08
CA SER A 11 14.17 2.21 -1.02
C SER A 11 13.75 0.86 -0.46
N TYR A 12 13.42 0.83 0.82
CA TYR A 12 12.86 -0.31 1.51
C TYR A 12 11.48 0.03 2.04
N TYR A 13 10.54 -0.92 1.95
CA TYR A 13 9.20 -0.78 2.51
C TYR A 13 9.09 -1.54 3.82
N THR A 14 8.40 -0.95 4.79
CA THR A 14 8.11 -1.68 6.03
C THR A 14 6.98 -2.68 5.83
N PRO A 15 6.86 -3.71 6.68
CA PRO A 15 5.57 -4.34 6.89
C PRO A 15 4.52 -3.28 7.25
N PHE A 16 3.26 -3.51 6.86
CA PHE A 16 2.22 -2.53 7.11
C PHE A 16 1.95 -2.34 8.62
N VAL A 17 1.81 -1.08 8.99
CA VAL A 17 1.41 -0.65 10.33
C VAL A 17 -0.12 -0.68 10.41
N ARG A 18 -0.64 -1.12 11.56
CA ARG A 18 -2.07 -1.13 11.85
C ARG A 18 -2.37 -0.84 13.32
N VAL A 19 -3.57 -0.34 13.57
CA VAL A 19 -4.11 -0.14 14.91
C VAL A 19 -4.88 -1.39 15.34
N GLU A 20 -4.56 -1.93 16.52
CA GLU A 20 -5.28 -3.01 17.18
C GLU A 20 -5.67 -2.54 18.59
N HIS A 21 -6.92 -2.72 18.97
CA HIS A 21 -7.44 -2.29 20.28
C HIS A 21 -7.15 -0.81 20.63
N GLY A 22 -7.19 0.07 19.62
CA GLY A 22 -6.94 1.50 19.79
C GLY A 22 -5.46 1.91 19.81
N GLU A 23 -4.53 0.97 19.77
CA GLU A 23 -3.11 1.23 19.82
C GLU A 23 -2.35 0.67 18.61
N ILE A 24 -1.26 1.32 18.23
CA ILE A 24 -0.32 0.79 17.24
C ILE A 24 0.54 -0.28 17.90
N ARG A 25 0.67 -1.43 17.26
CA ARG A 25 1.39 -2.58 17.81
C ARG A 25 2.87 -2.25 18.05
N LYS A 26 3.42 -2.69 19.18
CA LYS A 26 4.85 -2.53 19.53
C LYS A 26 5.80 -3.11 18.46
N LYS A 27 5.39 -4.18 17.79
CA LYS A 27 6.16 -4.76 16.68
C LYS A 27 6.26 -3.76 15.52
N ASP A 28 5.15 -3.17 15.11
CA ASP A 28 5.10 -2.23 13.99
C ASP A 28 5.92 -0.96 14.31
N MET A 29 5.86 -0.49 15.56
CA MET A 29 6.69 0.62 16.03
C MET A 29 8.19 0.38 15.82
N ARG A 30 8.68 -0.84 16.05
CA ARG A 30 10.10 -1.19 15.84
C ARG A 30 10.50 -1.16 14.38
N GLU A 31 9.60 -1.59 13.48
CA GLU A 31 9.87 -1.65 12.03
C GLU A 31 10.00 -0.24 11.42
N ILE A 32 9.29 0.75 11.97
CA ILE A 32 9.31 2.13 11.50
C ILE A 32 10.29 3.02 12.29
N THR A 33 11.09 2.47 13.20
CA THR A 33 12.07 3.25 13.97
C THR A 33 13.32 3.49 13.11
N LEU A 34 13.64 4.76 12.84
CA LEU A 34 14.74 5.15 11.94
C LEU A 34 16.11 4.69 12.45
N GLU A 35 16.33 4.66 13.77
CA GLU A 35 17.56 4.18 14.39
C GLU A 35 17.86 2.72 14.05
N ASN A 36 16.83 1.90 13.87
CA ASN A 36 16.95 0.50 13.48
C ASN A 36 17.24 0.33 11.97
N ASN A 37 17.02 1.39 11.18
CA ASN A 37 17.06 1.38 9.72
C ASN A 37 18.07 2.40 9.15
N ARG A 38 19.13 2.69 9.89
CA ARG A 38 20.15 3.68 9.49
C ARG A 38 20.79 3.33 8.15
N GLY A 39 20.95 4.35 7.30
CA GLY A 39 21.63 4.25 6.01
C GLY A 39 20.78 3.65 4.89
N VAL A 40 19.46 3.55 5.08
CA VAL A 40 18.51 3.17 4.03
C VAL A 40 17.36 4.16 3.97
N GLN A 41 16.85 4.41 2.76
CA GLN A 41 15.58 5.10 2.62
C GLN A 41 14.45 4.11 2.94
N LEU A 42 13.67 4.43 3.96
CA LEU A 42 12.57 3.61 4.42
C LEU A 42 11.24 4.28 4.10
N ILE A 43 10.31 3.54 3.50
CA ILE A 43 8.95 3.98 3.21
C ILE A 43 8.01 3.16 4.10
N PRO A 44 7.35 3.79 5.10
CA PRO A 44 6.41 3.08 5.95
C PRO A 44 5.13 2.78 5.17
N GLN A 45 4.58 1.59 5.40
CA GLN A 45 3.33 1.14 4.80
C GLN A 45 2.22 1.11 5.84
N LEU A 46 1.02 1.54 5.49
CA LEU A 46 -0.17 1.43 6.33
C LEU A 46 -1.24 0.53 5.70
N ILE A 47 -2.08 -0.05 6.57
CA ILE A 47 -3.32 -0.71 6.19
C ILE A 47 -4.42 -0.26 7.17
N ALA A 48 -5.30 0.64 6.73
CA ALA A 48 -6.39 1.17 7.55
C ALA A 48 -7.48 1.82 6.68
N PRO A 49 -8.59 1.12 6.40
CA PRO A 49 -9.76 1.71 5.75
C PRO A 49 -10.49 2.70 6.67
N ASP A 50 -10.46 2.43 7.97
CA ASP A 50 -11.06 3.29 9.00
C ASP A 50 -10.31 4.61 9.12
N VAL A 51 -11.05 5.73 9.09
CA VAL A 51 -10.49 7.09 9.07
C VAL A 51 -9.64 7.36 10.31
N ASP A 52 -10.18 7.09 11.51
CA ASP A 52 -9.48 7.44 12.75
C ASP A 52 -8.17 6.67 12.88
N LYS A 53 -8.17 5.40 12.52
CA LYS A 53 -6.96 4.55 12.54
C LYS A 53 -5.94 5.00 11.50
N ARG A 54 -6.41 5.41 10.32
CA ARG A 54 -5.53 5.94 9.27
C ARG A 54 -4.84 7.20 9.72
N GLU A 55 -5.61 8.17 10.25
CA GLU A 55 -5.07 9.43 10.75
C GLU A 55 -4.09 9.22 11.90
N GLN A 56 -4.37 8.30 12.82
CA GLN A 56 -3.46 7.92 13.90
C GLN A 56 -2.13 7.39 13.37
N ILE A 57 -2.16 6.53 12.35
CA ILE A 57 -0.93 5.96 11.75
C ILE A 57 -0.16 7.03 10.98
N ILE A 58 -0.85 7.87 10.18
CA ILE A 58 -0.20 8.94 9.41
C ILE A 58 0.43 9.98 10.34
N ALA A 59 -0.26 10.37 11.41
CA ALA A 59 0.29 11.28 12.42
C ALA A 59 1.61 10.73 13.03
N LEU A 60 1.66 9.43 13.34
CA LEU A 60 2.87 8.78 13.79
C LEU A 60 3.99 8.83 12.73
N PHE A 61 3.68 8.60 11.45
CA PHE A 61 4.68 8.68 10.39
C PHE A 61 5.26 10.09 10.25
N ILE A 62 4.40 11.11 10.34
CA ILE A 62 4.81 12.52 10.34
C ILE A 62 5.70 12.83 11.54
N GLU A 63 5.32 12.42 12.76
CA GLU A 63 6.12 12.57 14.00
C GLU A 63 7.51 11.97 13.84
N LYS A 64 7.62 10.83 13.18
CA LYS A 64 8.90 10.16 12.89
C LYS A 64 9.69 10.77 11.72
N GLY A 65 9.16 11.80 11.06
CA GLY A 65 9.84 12.52 9.99
C GLY A 65 9.71 11.88 8.60
N TYR A 66 8.82 10.92 8.41
CA TYR A 66 8.55 10.36 7.10
C TYR A 66 7.84 11.36 6.18
N LYS A 67 8.22 11.35 4.90
CA LYS A 67 7.61 12.16 3.84
C LYS A 67 6.93 11.30 2.75
N ASN A 68 7.27 10.03 2.70
CA ASN A 68 6.69 9.06 1.77
C ASN A 68 5.92 8.02 2.56
N VAL A 69 4.72 7.68 2.11
CA VAL A 69 3.84 6.70 2.74
C VAL A 69 3.27 5.77 1.68
N ASP A 70 3.32 4.47 1.93
CA ASP A 70 2.72 3.48 1.05
C ASP A 70 1.39 2.95 1.62
N ILE A 71 0.36 2.89 0.79
CA ILE A 71 -0.97 2.39 1.18
C ILE A 71 -1.13 0.96 0.68
N ASN A 72 -1.41 0.04 1.61
CA ASN A 72 -1.58 -1.37 1.30
C ASN A 72 -2.99 -1.70 0.80
N LEU A 73 -3.11 -1.98 -0.49
CA LEU A 73 -4.30 -2.56 -1.14
C LEU A 73 -4.02 -3.97 -1.68
N GLY A 74 -3.02 -4.67 -1.12
CA GLY A 74 -2.57 -5.97 -1.66
C GLY A 74 -2.55 -7.12 -0.66
N CYS A 75 -2.75 -6.87 0.64
CA CYS A 75 -2.73 -7.94 1.64
C CYS A 75 -3.87 -8.95 1.40
N PRO A 76 -3.55 -10.25 1.18
CA PRO A 76 -4.56 -11.25 0.85
C PRO A 76 -5.10 -12.01 2.07
N PHE A 77 -4.81 -11.54 3.29
CA PHE A 77 -5.21 -12.26 4.49
C PHE A 77 -6.74 -12.26 4.65
N PRO A 78 -7.40 -13.44 4.70
CA PRO A 78 -8.86 -13.52 4.59
C PRO A 78 -9.65 -12.73 5.65
N LEU A 79 -9.14 -12.66 6.89
CA LEU A 79 -9.81 -11.91 7.97
C LEU A 79 -9.72 -10.40 7.75
N LEU A 80 -8.67 -9.92 7.09
CA LEU A 80 -8.54 -8.52 6.70
C LEU A 80 -9.42 -8.24 5.47
N ALA A 81 -9.35 -9.10 4.46
CA ALA A 81 -10.12 -8.93 3.23
C ALA A 81 -11.64 -8.90 3.47
N LYS A 82 -12.16 -9.73 4.37
CA LYS A 82 -13.58 -9.71 4.80
C LYS A 82 -14.04 -8.37 5.43
N ARG A 83 -13.10 -7.55 5.84
CA ARG A 83 -13.33 -6.21 6.41
C ARG A 83 -12.89 -5.11 5.44
N HIS A 84 -12.85 -5.40 4.15
CA HIS A 84 -12.40 -4.51 3.08
C HIS A 84 -11.01 -3.89 3.36
N ASN A 85 -10.08 -4.69 3.89
CA ASN A 85 -8.68 -4.28 4.07
C ASN A 85 -7.78 -4.95 3.03
N GLY A 86 -6.72 -4.25 2.62
CA GLY A 86 -5.77 -4.76 1.65
C GLY A 86 -6.45 -5.10 0.33
N SER A 87 -6.19 -6.29 -0.24
CA SER A 87 -6.80 -6.69 -1.51
C SER A 87 -8.32 -6.89 -1.46
N GLY A 88 -8.90 -7.05 -0.26
CA GLY A 88 -10.35 -7.13 -0.10
C GLY A 88 -11.09 -5.80 -0.34
N MET A 89 -10.37 -4.67 -0.47
CA MET A 89 -10.97 -3.39 -0.83
C MET A 89 -11.08 -3.20 -2.36
N LEU A 90 -10.31 -3.95 -3.16
CA LEU A 90 -10.26 -3.76 -4.61
C LEU A 90 -11.61 -3.89 -5.33
N PRO A 91 -12.54 -4.79 -4.90
CA PRO A 91 -13.89 -4.85 -5.44
C PRO A 91 -14.79 -3.63 -5.12
N HIS A 92 -14.31 -2.71 -4.27
CA HIS A 92 -15.08 -1.58 -3.75
C HIS A 92 -14.45 -0.24 -4.17
N PRO A 93 -14.56 0.20 -5.43
CA PRO A 93 -13.85 1.36 -5.97
C PRO A 93 -14.17 2.67 -5.22
N GLU A 94 -15.37 2.82 -4.69
CA GLU A 94 -15.75 4.02 -3.93
C GLU A 94 -15.04 4.08 -2.57
N GLU A 95 -14.85 2.94 -1.91
CA GLU A 95 -14.07 2.88 -0.66
C GLU A 95 -12.59 3.19 -0.92
N VAL A 96 -12.02 2.70 -2.03
CA VAL A 96 -10.66 3.03 -2.46
C VAL A 96 -10.55 4.53 -2.76
N ARG A 97 -11.54 5.11 -3.45
CA ARG A 97 -11.62 6.54 -3.75
C ARG A 97 -11.61 7.37 -2.46
N GLU A 98 -12.48 7.03 -1.53
CA GLU A 98 -12.58 7.73 -0.24
C GLU A 98 -11.26 7.67 0.53
N LEU A 99 -10.69 6.47 0.65
CA LEU A 99 -9.42 6.23 1.34
C LEU A 99 -8.30 7.10 0.76
N LEU A 100 -8.05 6.99 -0.56
CA LEU A 100 -6.92 7.65 -1.20
C LEU A 100 -7.12 9.17 -1.26
N THR A 101 -8.31 9.63 -1.65
CA THR A 101 -8.61 11.07 -1.75
C THR A 101 -8.50 11.76 -0.40
N ALA A 102 -9.03 11.15 0.67
CA ALA A 102 -8.94 11.70 2.00
C ALA A 102 -7.50 11.74 2.51
N ALA A 103 -6.73 10.65 2.34
CA ALA A 103 -5.33 10.61 2.76
C ALA A 103 -4.49 11.71 2.08
N ILE A 104 -4.63 11.87 0.77
CA ILE A 104 -3.89 12.87 -0.01
C ILE A 104 -4.33 14.29 0.35
N LYS A 105 -5.65 14.53 0.43
CA LYS A 105 -6.20 15.86 0.73
C LYS A 105 -5.84 16.36 2.13
N ASN A 106 -5.88 15.46 3.13
CA ASN A 106 -5.60 15.81 4.51
C ASN A 106 -4.11 15.99 4.79
N HIS A 107 -3.24 15.41 3.96
CA HIS A 107 -1.78 15.41 4.16
C HIS A 107 -1.04 15.83 2.89
N PRO A 108 -1.22 17.09 2.41
CA PRO A 108 -0.64 17.56 1.15
C PRO A 108 0.90 17.62 1.13
N ASP A 109 1.53 17.58 2.31
CA ASP A 109 2.99 17.57 2.46
C ASP A 109 3.61 16.16 2.38
N LEU A 110 2.77 15.11 2.31
CA LEU A 110 3.20 13.74 2.14
C LEU A 110 3.07 13.29 0.68
N GLN A 111 3.96 12.38 0.29
CA GLN A 111 3.92 11.68 -0.98
C GLN A 111 3.37 10.28 -0.76
N PHE A 112 2.40 9.89 -1.58
CA PHE A 112 1.75 8.58 -1.45
C PHE A 112 2.09 7.67 -2.62
N SER A 113 2.30 6.38 -2.30
CA SER A 113 2.31 5.27 -3.23
C SER A 113 1.27 4.24 -2.82
N VAL A 114 0.97 3.33 -3.72
CA VAL A 114 0.01 2.24 -3.47
C VAL A 114 0.66 0.91 -3.82
N LYS A 115 0.54 -0.07 -2.91
CA LYS A 115 0.87 -1.46 -3.21
C LYS A 115 -0.40 -2.28 -3.31
N MET A 116 -0.67 -2.85 -4.51
CA MET A 116 -1.93 -3.53 -4.80
C MET A 116 -1.74 -4.88 -5.50
N ARG A 117 -2.83 -5.58 -5.69
CA ARG A 117 -2.97 -6.76 -6.56
C ARG A 117 -3.88 -6.44 -7.74
N LEU A 118 -4.00 -7.37 -8.69
CA LEU A 118 -4.93 -7.23 -9.83
C LEU A 118 -6.40 -7.17 -9.40
N GLY A 119 -6.71 -7.77 -8.27
CA GLY A 119 -8.05 -7.77 -7.70
C GLY A 119 -8.11 -8.71 -6.51
N TRP A 120 -9.31 -8.84 -5.92
CA TRP A 120 -9.62 -9.88 -4.95
C TRP A 120 -10.01 -11.18 -5.65
N GLU A 121 -10.98 -11.12 -6.57
CA GLU A 121 -11.53 -12.25 -7.31
C GLU A 121 -11.28 -12.19 -8.82
N ASN A 122 -11.21 -10.97 -9.37
CA ASN A 122 -11.19 -10.72 -10.81
C ASN A 122 -10.14 -9.65 -11.15
N PRO A 123 -9.29 -9.85 -12.18
CA PRO A 123 -8.31 -8.86 -12.62
C PRO A 123 -8.97 -7.57 -13.17
N GLU A 124 -10.23 -7.61 -13.58
CA GLU A 124 -10.96 -6.41 -14.00
C GLU A 124 -11.16 -5.40 -12.87
N GLU A 125 -11.05 -5.82 -11.61
CA GLU A 125 -11.18 -4.93 -10.45
C GLU A 125 -10.08 -3.86 -10.42
N CYS A 126 -8.83 -4.19 -10.77
CA CYS A 126 -7.78 -3.18 -10.87
C CYS A 126 -7.99 -2.23 -12.06
N LEU A 127 -8.52 -2.73 -13.17
CA LEU A 127 -8.82 -1.90 -14.34
C LEU A 127 -9.94 -0.89 -14.03
N ALA A 128 -10.93 -1.29 -13.26
CA ALA A 128 -11.99 -0.39 -12.80
C ALA A 128 -11.46 0.76 -11.90
N LEU A 129 -10.33 0.55 -11.22
CA LEU A 129 -9.68 1.56 -10.39
C LEU A 129 -8.76 2.51 -11.19
N LEU A 130 -8.35 2.16 -12.40
CA LEU A 130 -7.39 2.94 -13.19
C LEU A 130 -7.79 4.41 -13.39
N PRO A 131 -9.04 4.77 -13.72
CA PRO A 131 -9.42 6.17 -13.87
C PRO A 131 -9.14 6.97 -12.59
N LEU A 132 -9.50 6.43 -11.43
CA LEU A 132 -9.24 7.04 -10.14
C LEU A 132 -7.73 7.16 -9.87
N LEU A 133 -7.00 6.07 -10.02
CA LEU A 133 -5.56 6.04 -9.74
C LEU A 133 -4.80 7.05 -10.61
N ASN A 134 -5.16 7.14 -11.90
CA ASN A 134 -4.53 8.05 -12.87
C ASN A 134 -4.82 9.54 -12.60
N GLU A 135 -5.86 9.87 -11.84
CA GLU A 135 -6.19 11.25 -11.44
C GLU A 135 -5.47 11.69 -10.15
N LEU A 136 -5.06 10.74 -9.32
CA LEU A 136 -4.44 11.04 -8.03
C LEU A 136 -2.92 11.27 -8.17
N PRO A 137 -2.30 12.17 -7.39
CA PRO A 137 -0.87 12.45 -7.43
C PRO A 137 -0.06 11.38 -6.70
N LEU A 138 -0.14 10.13 -7.16
CA LEU A 138 0.65 9.03 -6.63
C LEU A 138 2.08 9.08 -7.18
N THR A 139 3.06 8.74 -6.36
CA THR A 139 4.46 8.67 -6.81
C THR A 139 4.72 7.45 -7.69
N HIS A 140 4.10 6.33 -7.37
CA HIS A 140 4.17 5.07 -8.12
C HIS A 140 3.14 4.07 -7.59
N ILE A 141 2.96 3.00 -8.33
CA ILE A 141 2.13 1.85 -7.95
C ILE A 141 3.01 0.59 -7.97
N ILE A 142 2.93 -0.21 -6.91
CA ILE A 142 3.56 -1.53 -6.84
C ILE A 142 2.47 -2.58 -7.08
N MET A 143 2.63 -3.36 -8.16
CA MET A 143 1.65 -4.36 -8.55
C MET A 143 2.17 -5.78 -8.33
N HIS A 144 1.44 -6.57 -7.53
CA HIS A 144 1.63 -8.01 -7.49
C HIS A 144 0.62 -8.68 -8.43
N PRO A 145 1.05 -9.31 -9.54
CA PRO A 145 0.15 -9.78 -10.59
C PRO A 145 -0.54 -11.12 -10.24
N ARG A 146 -1.19 -11.17 -9.10
CA ARG A 146 -2.07 -12.24 -8.62
C ARG A 146 -3.34 -11.66 -8.01
N LEU A 147 -4.39 -12.47 -7.95
CA LEU A 147 -5.60 -12.13 -7.19
C LEU A 147 -5.40 -12.32 -5.68
N GLY A 148 -6.17 -11.60 -4.87
CA GLY A 148 -6.16 -11.74 -3.42
C GLY A 148 -6.50 -13.17 -2.97
N LYS A 149 -7.52 -13.79 -3.56
CA LYS A 149 -7.92 -15.18 -3.26
C LYS A 149 -6.84 -16.21 -3.57
N GLN A 150 -5.96 -15.96 -4.54
CA GLN A 150 -4.84 -16.85 -4.83
C GLN A 150 -3.78 -16.85 -3.71
N GLN A 151 -3.72 -15.78 -2.91
CA GLN A 151 -2.64 -15.55 -1.95
C GLN A 151 -1.27 -15.61 -2.65
N TYR A 152 -0.52 -16.69 -2.47
CA TYR A 152 0.78 -16.94 -3.09
C TYR A 152 0.81 -18.23 -3.92
N LYS A 153 -0.38 -18.76 -4.26
CA LYS A 153 -0.51 -19.99 -5.04
C LYS A 153 -0.82 -19.68 -6.51
N GLY A 154 -0.49 -20.63 -7.37
CA GLY A 154 -0.70 -20.50 -8.80
C GLY A 154 0.29 -19.54 -9.48
N GLU A 155 0.10 -19.35 -10.75
CA GLU A 155 0.96 -18.48 -11.58
C GLU A 155 0.52 -17.02 -11.50
N GLU A 156 1.45 -16.12 -11.82
CA GLU A 156 1.18 -14.71 -12.01
C GLU A 156 0.37 -14.50 -13.29
N ASP A 157 -0.62 -13.62 -13.25
CA ASP A 157 -1.37 -13.19 -14.43
C ASP A 157 -0.66 -12.02 -15.11
N LEU A 158 0.28 -12.37 -16.00
CA LEU A 158 1.05 -11.38 -16.77
C LEU A 158 0.20 -10.63 -17.79
N LYS A 159 -0.91 -11.21 -18.28
CA LYS A 159 -1.82 -10.54 -19.19
C LYS A 159 -2.63 -9.46 -18.48
N GLY A 160 -3.14 -9.76 -17.30
CA GLY A 160 -3.80 -8.78 -16.45
C GLY A 160 -2.85 -7.65 -16.04
N PHE A 161 -1.59 -7.98 -15.75
CA PHE A 161 -0.55 -6.99 -15.48
C PHE A 161 -0.29 -6.09 -16.69
N GLU A 162 -0.12 -6.67 -17.88
CA GLU A 162 0.12 -5.93 -19.14
C GLU A 162 -1.06 -5.01 -19.47
N ALA A 163 -2.30 -5.47 -19.31
CA ALA A 163 -3.48 -4.65 -19.50
C ALA A 163 -3.49 -3.42 -18.56
N PHE A 164 -3.18 -3.63 -17.29
CA PHE A 164 -3.07 -2.52 -16.34
C PHE A 164 -1.91 -1.58 -16.70
N TYR A 165 -0.72 -2.12 -17.03
CA TYR A 165 0.46 -1.36 -17.38
C TYR A 165 0.23 -0.41 -18.55
N ASN A 166 -0.44 -0.87 -19.59
CA ASN A 166 -0.67 -0.09 -20.83
C ASN A 166 -1.55 1.15 -20.61
N GLU A 167 -2.38 1.15 -19.57
CA GLU A 167 -3.30 2.25 -19.26
C GLU A 167 -2.88 3.07 -18.02
N CYS A 168 -1.96 2.55 -17.23
CA CYS A 168 -1.46 3.21 -16.02
C CYS A 168 -0.55 4.39 -16.38
N ARG A 169 -0.81 5.56 -15.78
CA ARG A 169 -0.02 6.79 -15.99
C ARG A 169 1.09 6.99 -14.96
N HIS A 170 1.14 6.15 -13.92
CA HIS A 170 2.17 6.20 -12.89
C HIS A 170 3.32 5.26 -13.20
N PRO A 171 4.53 5.53 -12.66
CA PRO A 171 5.58 4.52 -12.60
C PRO A 171 5.04 3.24 -11.96
N LEU A 172 5.22 2.09 -12.63
CA LEU A 172 4.76 0.78 -12.16
C LEU A 172 5.95 -0.09 -11.82
N ILE A 173 5.90 -0.72 -10.63
CA ILE A 173 6.94 -1.61 -10.08
C ILE A 173 6.35 -3.01 -9.86
#